data_fd4e41eb173a48ecc7a560770e2b4532
#
_entry.id   fd4e41eb173a48ecc7a560770e2b4532
#
_cell.length_a   1.000
_cell.length_b   1.000
_cell.length_c   1.000
_cell.angle_alpha   90.00
_cell.angle_beta   90.00
_cell.angle_gamma   90.00
#
_symmetry.space_group_name_H-M   'P 1'
#
loop_
_entity.id
_entity.type
_entity.pdbx_description
1 polymer ?
#
loop_
_entity_poly.entity_id
_entity_poly.type
_entity_poly.pdbx_seq_one_letter_code
_entity_poly.pdbx_strand_id
1 'polypeptide(L)'
;FRGPPDRLRLLIRLPEMYYIAAECRISGPDKDLGEARSLLQEVRKARAVYEELDADLDEAGLMAQLEKEYRKEFICEGVVFYFYKRLGYEKLPRQSDVMSGSKVIDDAVYMLPYPDFEIQSGRVQ
;
A
#
# COMPACT_ATOMS: atom_id res chain seq x y z
N PHE A 1 -31.66 -4.51 -10.15
CA PHE A 1 -30.45 -4.30 -10.98
C PHE A 1 -29.79 -5.65 -11.21
N ARG A 2 -30.07 -6.31 -12.32
CA ARG A 2 -29.26 -7.44 -12.80
C ARG A 2 -28.10 -6.83 -13.56
N GLY A 3 -26.93 -6.75 -12.92
CA GLY A 3 -25.69 -6.46 -13.61
C GLY A 3 -25.29 -7.60 -14.53
N PRO A 4 -24.45 -7.37 -15.53
CA PRO A 4 -24.00 -8.38 -16.46
C PRO A 4 -23.35 -9.57 -15.73
N PRO A 5 -23.45 -10.80 -16.28
CA PRO A 5 -22.96 -12.02 -15.64
C PRO A 5 -21.43 -12.10 -15.50
N ASP A 6 -20.70 -11.21 -16.16
CA ASP A 6 -19.25 -11.18 -16.13
C ASP A 6 -18.75 -10.33 -14.96
N ARG A 7 -18.65 -10.94 -13.79
CA ARG A 7 -17.97 -10.35 -12.63
C ARG A 7 -16.46 -10.49 -12.82
N LEU A 8 -15.90 -9.67 -13.70
CA LEU A 8 -14.44 -9.49 -13.75
C LEU A 8 -14.00 -8.87 -12.42
N ARG A 9 -13.26 -9.64 -11.64
CA ARG A 9 -12.54 -9.10 -10.47
C ARG A 9 -11.13 -8.77 -10.91
N LEU A 10 -10.78 -7.50 -10.84
CA LEU A 10 -9.39 -7.09 -11.03
C LEU A 10 -8.59 -7.61 -9.84
N LEU A 11 -7.66 -8.53 -10.10
CA LEU A 11 -6.75 -9.06 -9.09
C LEU A 11 -5.51 -8.19 -8.94
N ILE A 12 -5.04 -7.62 -10.05
CA ILE A 12 -3.86 -6.77 -10.12
C ILE A 12 -4.23 -5.55 -10.97
N ARG A 13 -3.87 -4.37 -10.50
CA ARG A 13 -4.11 -3.12 -11.21
C ARG A 13 -2.80 -2.49 -11.67
N LEU A 14 -2.82 -1.85 -12.83
CA LEU A 14 -1.64 -1.19 -13.39
C LEU A 14 -0.95 -0.20 -12.43
N PRO A 15 -1.66 0.65 -11.66
CA PRO A 15 -1.02 1.52 -10.67
C PRO A 15 -0.17 0.76 -9.65
N GLU A 16 -0.56 -0.45 -9.26
CA GLU A 16 0.22 -1.27 -8.34
C GLU A 16 1.59 -1.63 -8.91
N MET A 17 1.65 -1.93 -10.21
CA MET A 17 2.92 -2.21 -10.88
C MET A 17 3.84 -0.99 -10.90
N TYR A 18 3.30 0.20 -11.14
CA TYR A 18 4.05 1.45 -11.06
C TYR A 18 4.59 1.69 -9.65
N TYR A 19 3.79 1.43 -8.62
CA TYR A 19 4.21 1.62 -7.22
C TYR A 19 5.27 0.60 -6.80
N ILE A 20 5.15 -0.66 -7.21
CA ILE A 20 6.18 -1.68 -6.97
C ILE A 20 7.49 -1.28 -7.67
N ALA A 21 7.43 -0.85 -8.93
CA ALA A 21 8.60 -0.39 -9.66
C ALA A 21 9.24 0.82 -8.99
N ALA A 22 8.44 1.81 -8.57
CA ALA A 22 8.93 2.98 -7.84
C ALA A 22 9.61 2.59 -6.52
N GLU A 23 9.02 1.69 -5.73
CA GLU A 23 9.61 1.18 -4.50
C GLU A 23 10.95 0.49 -4.75
N CYS A 24 11.05 -0.34 -5.80
CA CYS A 24 12.32 -0.96 -6.19
C CYS A 24 13.39 0.08 -6.55
N ARG A 25 13.00 1.21 -7.16
CA ARG A 25 13.92 2.31 -7.47
C ARG A 25 14.26 3.16 -6.26
N ILE A 26 13.41 3.20 -5.24
CA ILE A 26 13.71 3.89 -3.96
C ILE A 26 14.67 3.07 -3.11
N SER A 27 14.36 1.80 -2.86
CA SER A 27 15.01 0.99 -1.82
C SER A 27 15.74 -0.26 -2.35
N GLY A 28 15.64 -0.55 -3.64
CA GLY A 28 16.26 -1.72 -4.25
C GLY A 28 17.76 -1.55 -4.54
N PRO A 29 18.41 -2.59 -5.09
CA PRO A 29 19.83 -2.56 -5.42
C PRO A 29 20.18 -1.55 -6.51
N ASP A 30 19.26 -1.30 -7.45
CA ASP A 30 19.42 -0.36 -8.56
C ASP A 30 18.67 0.94 -8.27
N LYS A 31 19.08 1.64 -7.20
CA LYS A 31 18.45 2.90 -6.79
C LYS A 31 18.51 3.97 -7.87
N ASP A 32 17.35 4.54 -8.18
CA ASP A 32 17.20 5.73 -9.01
C ASP A 32 15.99 6.54 -8.54
N LEU A 33 16.26 7.56 -7.71
CA LEU A 33 15.21 8.42 -7.15
C LEU A 33 14.52 9.27 -8.23
N GLY A 34 15.21 9.57 -9.33
CA GLY A 34 14.63 10.30 -10.46
C GLY A 34 13.60 9.44 -11.19
N GLU A 35 13.95 8.19 -11.49
CA GLU A 35 13.02 7.23 -12.09
C GLU A 35 11.85 6.91 -11.16
N ALA A 36 12.11 6.70 -9.86
CA ALA A 36 11.06 6.49 -8.87
C ALA A 36 10.02 7.63 -8.86
N ARG A 37 10.51 8.88 -8.87
CA ARG A 37 9.65 10.07 -8.93
C ARG A 37 8.82 10.09 -10.21
N SER A 38 9.44 9.77 -11.35
CA SER A 38 8.75 9.72 -12.64
C SER A 38 7.61 8.69 -12.64
N LEU A 39 7.86 7.50 -12.12
CA LEU A 39 6.86 6.43 -12.00
C LEU A 39 5.67 6.84 -11.13
N LEU A 40 5.93 7.48 -9.99
CA LEU A 40 4.87 8.02 -9.13
C LEU A 40 4.09 9.13 -9.84
N GLN A 41 4.78 10.00 -10.56
CA GLN A 41 4.15 11.11 -11.28
C GLN A 41 3.26 10.64 -12.43
N GLU A 42 3.58 9.54 -13.11
CA GLU A 42 2.73 8.94 -14.15
C GLU A 42 1.37 8.53 -13.60
N VAL A 43 1.32 7.85 -12.46
CA VAL A 43 0.05 7.49 -11.82
C VAL A 43 -0.72 8.74 -11.38
N ARG A 44 -0.03 9.74 -10.81
CA ARG A 44 -0.64 11.00 -10.39
C ARG A 44 -1.28 11.74 -11.57
N LYS A 45 -0.57 11.86 -12.69
CA LYS A 45 -1.09 12.47 -13.93
C LYS A 45 -2.31 11.73 -14.46
N ALA A 46 -2.30 10.38 -14.43
CA ALA A 46 -3.46 9.57 -14.81
C ALA A 46 -4.68 9.78 -13.90
N ARG A 47 -4.49 10.34 -12.70
CA ARG A 47 -5.54 10.73 -11.74
C ARG A 47 -5.82 12.25 -11.76
N ALA A 48 -5.39 12.93 -12.81
CA ALA A 48 -5.53 14.39 -12.99
C ALA A 48 -4.84 15.24 -11.89
N VAL A 49 -3.81 14.69 -11.25
CA VAL A 49 -2.95 15.42 -10.31
C VAL A 49 -1.68 15.82 -11.06
N TYR A 50 -1.66 17.06 -11.56
CA TYR A 50 -0.58 17.57 -12.41
C TYR A 50 0.51 18.30 -11.64
N GLU A 51 0.30 18.56 -10.36
CA GLU A 51 1.33 19.10 -9.48
C GLU A 51 2.52 18.15 -9.43
N GLU A 52 3.70 18.64 -9.73
CA GLU A 52 4.90 17.83 -9.73
C GLU A 52 5.38 17.55 -8.30
N LEU A 53 5.97 16.38 -8.13
CA LEU A 53 6.64 16.04 -6.88
C LEU A 53 7.92 16.84 -6.77
N ASP A 54 8.21 17.27 -5.54
CA ASP A 54 9.42 18.00 -5.23
C ASP A 54 10.67 17.25 -5.72
N ALA A 55 11.54 17.97 -6.42
CA ALA A 55 12.77 17.42 -6.98
C ALA A 55 13.77 17.01 -5.90
N ASP A 56 13.71 17.64 -4.72
CA ASP A 56 14.65 17.45 -3.63
C ASP A 56 14.23 16.36 -2.63
N LEU A 57 13.13 15.64 -2.91
CA LEU A 57 12.72 14.52 -2.06
C LEU A 57 13.80 13.44 -2.02
N ASP A 58 14.23 13.13 -0.82
CA ASP A 58 15.13 12.01 -0.54
C ASP A 58 14.38 10.66 -0.55
N GLU A 59 15.09 9.59 -0.24
CA GLU A 59 14.53 8.23 -0.17
C GLU A 59 13.33 8.16 0.80
N ALA A 60 13.45 8.74 1.98
CA ALA A 60 12.39 8.74 2.99
C ALA A 60 11.17 9.56 2.52
N GLY A 61 11.41 10.71 1.92
CA GLY A 61 10.36 11.56 1.35
C GLY A 61 9.61 10.89 0.21
N LEU A 62 10.31 10.19 -0.69
CA LEU A 62 9.68 9.44 -1.78
C LEU A 62 8.91 8.22 -1.27
N MET A 63 9.42 7.50 -0.25
CA MET A 63 8.66 6.43 0.39
C MET A 63 7.37 6.93 1.05
N ALA A 64 7.44 8.05 1.75
CA ALA A 64 6.25 8.66 2.35
C ALA A 64 5.23 9.11 1.28
N GLN A 65 5.71 9.62 0.15
CA GLN A 65 4.84 9.98 -0.96
C GLN A 65 4.22 8.76 -1.62
N LEU A 66 5.00 7.69 -1.83
CA LEU A 66 4.50 6.41 -2.34
C LEU A 66 3.41 5.84 -1.43
N GLU A 67 3.63 5.80 -0.12
CA GLU A 67 2.62 5.38 0.86
C GLU A 67 1.33 6.18 0.74
N LYS A 68 1.45 7.52 0.65
CA LYS A 68 0.31 8.42 0.50
C LYS A 68 -0.50 8.12 -0.76
N GLU A 69 0.18 7.93 -1.90
CA GLU A 69 -0.48 7.61 -3.16
C GLU A 69 -1.07 6.19 -3.15
N TYR A 70 -0.37 5.21 -2.57
CA TYR A 70 -0.85 3.84 -2.41
C TYR A 70 -2.16 3.79 -1.60
N ARG A 71 -2.24 4.52 -0.51
CA ARG A 71 -3.46 4.62 0.33
C ARG A 71 -4.64 5.22 -0.42
N LYS A 72 -4.40 6.25 -1.25
CA LYS A 72 -5.46 6.88 -2.05
C LYS A 72 -5.98 5.96 -3.14
N GLU A 73 -5.06 5.28 -3.82
CA GLU A 73 -5.38 4.42 -4.97
C GLU A 73 -6.14 3.17 -4.56
N PHE A 74 -5.80 2.57 -3.41
CA PHE A 74 -6.31 1.28 -2.97
C PHE A 74 -7.23 1.35 -1.75
N ILE A 75 -7.90 2.48 -1.58
CA ILE A 75 -8.88 2.63 -0.49
C ILE A 75 -9.96 1.55 -0.60
N CYS A 76 -10.27 0.90 0.52
CA CYS A 76 -11.28 -0.17 0.62
C CYS A 76 -11.02 -1.44 -0.21
N GLU A 77 -9.83 -1.61 -0.77
CA GLU A 77 -9.48 -2.81 -1.55
C GLU A 77 -8.73 -3.89 -0.72
N GLY A 78 -8.38 -3.60 0.53
CA GLY A 78 -7.65 -4.53 1.42
C GLY A 78 -6.15 -4.63 1.14
N VAL A 79 -5.69 -4.14 -0.01
CA VAL A 79 -4.29 -4.24 -0.47
C VAL A 79 -3.33 -3.47 0.44
N VAL A 80 -3.79 -2.36 1.01
CA VAL A 80 -3.02 -1.50 1.93
C VAL A 80 -2.54 -2.27 3.18
N PHE A 81 -3.33 -3.24 3.67
CA PHE A 81 -2.92 -4.09 4.78
C PHE A 81 -1.64 -4.89 4.45
N TYR A 82 -1.58 -5.49 3.27
CA TYR A 82 -0.42 -6.26 2.82
C TYR A 82 0.80 -5.38 2.57
N PHE A 83 0.59 -4.15 2.09
CA PHE A 83 1.66 -3.17 1.94
C PHE A 83 2.33 -2.87 3.29
N TYR A 84 1.56 -2.53 4.32
CA TYR A 84 2.10 -2.25 5.65
C TYR A 84 2.74 -3.48 6.31
N LYS A 85 2.10 -4.65 6.17
CA LYS A 85 2.63 -5.91 6.69
C LYS A 85 4.00 -6.23 6.09
N ARG A 86 4.14 -6.10 4.77
CA ARG A 86 5.38 -6.39 4.05
C ARG A 86 6.51 -5.44 4.44
N LEU A 87 6.21 -4.19 4.68
CA LEU A 87 7.18 -3.16 5.08
C LEU A 87 7.45 -3.14 6.59
N GLY A 88 6.77 -3.96 7.37
CA GLY A 88 6.99 -4.04 8.81
C GLY A 88 6.60 -2.78 9.57
N TYR A 89 5.54 -2.09 9.14
CA TYR A 89 5.09 -0.88 9.83
C TYR A 89 4.60 -1.20 11.23
N GLU A 90 5.26 -0.65 12.22
CA GLU A 90 4.86 -0.77 13.64
C GLU A 90 3.74 0.20 14.04
N LYS A 91 3.50 1.22 13.23
CA LYS A 91 2.51 2.26 13.49
C LYS A 91 1.76 2.60 12.22
N LEU A 92 0.43 2.46 12.24
CA LEU A 92 -0.40 2.93 11.12
C LEU A 92 -0.79 4.39 11.31
N PRO A 93 -0.65 5.21 10.27
CA PRO A 93 -1.18 6.56 10.30
C PRO A 93 -2.71 6.51 10.44
N ARG A 94 -3.27 7.24 11.38
CA ARG A 94 -4.72 7.36 11.54
C ARG A 94 -5.30 8.34 10.53
N GLN A 95 -6.53 8.08 10.13
CA GLN A 95 -7.21 8.79 9.04
C GLN A 95 -7.82 10.14 9.46
N SER A 96 -7.83 10.48 10.75
CA SER A 96 -8.39 11.75 11.23
C SER A 96 -7.56 12.39 12.33
N ASP A 97 -7.41 13.70 12.24
CA ASP A 97 -6.83 14.56 13.28
C ASP A 97 -7.63 14.56 14.60
N VAL A 98 -8.85 14.02 14.57
CA VAL A 98 -9.75 13.93 15.73
C VAL A 98 -9.36 12.80 16.68
N MET A 99 -8.66 11.79 16.20
CA MET A 99 -8.15 10.70 17.03
C MET A 99 -6.62 10.81 17.11
N SER A 100 -6.13 11.57 18.05
CA SER A 100 -4.69 11.70 18.29
C SER A 100 -4.03 10.36 18.59
N GLY A 101 -2.96 10.06 17.88
CA GLY A 101 -2.10 8.91 18.08
C GLY A 101 -2.13 7.89 16.93
N SER A 102 -0.99 7.29 16.67
CA SER A 102 -0.86 6.12 15.81
C SER A 102 -1.29 4.88 16.60
N LYS A 103 -1.98 3.94 15.94
CA LYS A 103 -2.19 2.63 16.55
C LYS A 103 -0.88 1.83 16.41
N VAL A 104 -0.31 1.44 17.54
CA VAL A 104 0.80 0.48 17.54
C VAL A 104 0.27 -0.86 17.01
N ILE A 105 1.00 -1.44 16.10
CA ILE A 105 0.70 -2.75 15.51
C ILE A 105 1.76 -3.70 16.04
N ASP A 106 1.30 -4.75 16.66
CA ASP A 106 2.13 -5.90 17.03
C ASP A 106 1.92 -7.04 16.01
N ASP A 107 2.68 -8.10 16.17
CA ASP A 107 2.58 -9.27 15.31
C ASP A 107 1.17 -9.86 15.30
N ALA A 108 0.41 -9.73 16.38
CA ALA A 108 -0.95 -10.25 16.49
C ALA A 108 -1.93 -9.54 15.51
N VAL A 109 -1.65 -8.30 15.13
CA VAL A 109 -2.46 -7.58 14.12
C VAL A 109 -2.17 -8.10 12.71
N TYR A 110 -0.92 -8.47 12.44
CA TYR A 110 -0.49 -8.96 11.14
C TYR A 110 -0.65 -10.48 10.95
N MET A 111 -0.78 -11.22 12.05
CA MET A 111 -1.06 -12.65 12.02
C MET A 111 -2.54 -12.87 12.33
N LEU A 112 -3.29 -13.31 11.35
CA LEU A 112 -4.67 -13.70 11.57
C LEU A 112 -4.71 -14.94 12.46
N PRO A 113 -5.58 -14.97 13.50
CA PRO A 113 -5.74 -16.17 14.32
C PRO A 113 -6.25 -17.33 13.45
N TYR A 114 -5.86 -18.53 13.82
CA TYR A 114 -6.44 -19.71 13.21
C TYR A 114 -7.94 -19.75 13.49
N PRO A 115 -8.76 -20.18 12.51
CA PRO A 115 -10.18 -20.40 12.75
C PRO A 115 -10.40 -21.41 13.89
N ASP A 116 -11.37 -21.15 14.76
CA ASP A 116 -11.68 -22.02 15.90
C ASP A 116 -11.87 -23.49 15.49
N PHE A 117 -12.45 -23.72 14.32
CA PHE A 117 -12.63 -25.06 13.76
C PHE A 117 -11.30 -25.80 13.53
N GLU A 118 -10.26 -25.11 13.05
CA GLU A 118 -8.94 -25.72 12.83
C GLU A 118 -8.26 -26.08 14.16
N ILE A 119 -8.44 -25.24 15.17
CA ILE A 119 -7.95 -25.48 16.53
C ILE A 119 -8.66 -26.69 17.15
N GLN A 120 -10.00 -26.73 17.06
CA GLN A 120 -10.81 -27.81 17.62
C GLN A 120 -10.59 -29.16 16.90
N SER A 121 -10.26 -29.12 15.61
CA SER A 121 -9.95 -30.33 14.83
C SER A 121 -8.55 -30.92 15.09
N GLY A 122 -7.72 -30.24 15.88
CA GLY A 122 -6.34 -30.66 16.19
C GLY A 122 -5.38 -30.56 14.99
N ARG A 123 -5.74 -29.81 13.96
CA ARG A 123 -4.89 -29.59 12.78
C ARG A 123 -3.78 -28.58 12.99
N VAL A 124 -3.89 -27.80 14.05
CA VAL A 124 -2.91 -26.80 14.46
C VAL A 124 -2.49 -27.10 15.90
N GLN A 125 -1.20 -27.27 16.10
CA GLN A 125 -0.57 -27.42 17.43
C GLN A 125 0.16 -26.12 17.78
#